data_b0befde73dcdd6980760bde1c9b043ce
#
_entry.id   b0befde73dcdd6980760bde1c9b043ce
#
_cell.length_a   1.000
_cell.length_b   1.000
_cell.length_c   1.000
_cell.angle_alpha   90.00
_cell.angle_beta   90.00
_cell.angle_gamma   90.00
#
_symmetry.space_group_name_H-M   'P 1'
#
loop_
_entity.id
_entity.type
_entity.pdbx_description
1 polymer ?
#
loop_
_entity_poly.entity_id
_entity_poly.type
_entity_poly.pdbx_seq_one_letter_code
_entity_poly.pdbx_strand_id
1 'polypeptide(L)'
;MSEEDLLKEKFKSAISSAVKAISENFNLEVVFDNNASSKENYLNLPEITNLKKLQDFTNLRAQADSEALKIKYTNKKIYLKNEPQGSVAKTLYEIAEKIRYEKIGSNRLKGVKNNIVQSYEEKFKNKKIENIKIEADVPIAEAFELYLRNHFFNIKQNNATKHVLSYWKSLFDKNLKNKMGELDHCLENQNKFSQVVSDLINNLNFEESKSKENEEEKTETKNENNASNNNEKNNDSQKQEEGDSSDNNVLESAFETLSENNSIEQNEGKEI
;
A
#
# COMPACT_ATOMS: atom_id res chain seq x y z
N MET A 1 -11.48 20.80 23.51
CA MET A 1 -11.14 20.13 22.24
C MET A 1 -10.77 21.24 21.27
N SER A 2 -9.57 21.24 20.73
CA SER A 2 -9.16 22.26 19.76
C SER A 2 -9.90 22.05 18.43
N GLU A 3 -9.90 23.08 17.56
CA GLU A 3 -10.47 22.96 16.21
C GLU A 3 -9.76 21.86 15.40
N GLU A 4 -8.46 21.74 15.57
CA GLU A 4 -7.62 20.67 15.01
C GLU A 4 -8.06 19.28 15.49
N ASP A 5 -8.32 19.09 16.78
CA ASP A 5 -8.82 17.81 17.30
C ASP A 5 -10.16 17.45 16.68
N LEU A 6 -11.04 18.44 16.48
CA LEU A 6 -12.34 18.22 15.85
C LEU A 6 -12.20 17.80 14.39
N LEU A 7 -11.30 18.42 13.63
CA LEU A 7 -11.02 18.07 12.23
C LEU A 7 -10.42 16.65 12.14
N LYS A 8 -9.47 16.30 13.00
CA LYS A 8 -8.89 14.94 13.08
C LYS A 8 -9.96 13.89 13.34
N GLU A 9 -10.86 14.13 14.29
CA GLU A 9 -11.94 13.19 14.58
C GLU A 9 -12.96 13.07 13.43
N LYS A 10 -13.29 14.17 12.75
CA LYS A 10 -14.12 14.14 11.53
C LYS A 10 -13.46 13.31 10.44
N PHE A 11 -12.16 13.48 10.23
CA PHE A 11 -11.39 12.75 9.23
C PHE A 11 -11.32 11.24 9.54
N LYS A 12 -11.06 10.87 10.80
CA LYS A 12 -11.11 9.46 11.25
C LYS A 12 -12.50 8.86 11.03
N SER A 13 -13.54 9.58 11.37
CA SER A 13 -14.92 9.13 11.17
C SER A 13 -15.27 8.93 9.70
N ALA A 14 -14.82 9.85 8.82
CA ALA A 14 -15.04 9.75 7.38
C ALA A 14 -14.30 8.54 6.78
N ILE A 15 -13.03 8.31 7.14
CA ILE A 15 -12.28 7.14 6.70
C ILE A 15 -12.95 5.85 7.20
N SER A 16 -13.32 5.79 8.48
CA SER A 16 -13.95 4.61 9.07
C SER A 16 -15.27 4.25 8.37
N SER A 17 -16.08 5.27 8.05
CA SER A 17 -17.34 5.09 7.32
C SER A 17 -17.10 4.59 5.90
N ALA A 18 -16.11 5.17 5.19
CA ALA A 18 -15.76 4.73 3.86
C ALA A 18 -15.20 3.30 3.82
N VAL A 19 -14.33 2.93 4.76
CA VAL A 19 -13.79 1.57 4.89
C VAL A 19 -14.93 0.56 5.11
N LYS A 20 -15.87 0.85 6.01
CA LYS A 20 -17.03 -0.03 6.26
C LYS A 20 -17.91 -0.19 5.02
N ALA A 21 -18.14 0.91 4.31
CA ALA A 21 -18.94 0.89 3.08
C ALA A 21 -18.26 0.11 1.94
N ILE A 22 -16.96 0.35 1.70
CA ILE A 22 -16.18 -0.34 0.65
C ILE A 22 -16.03 -1.82 0.94
N SER A 23 -15.71 -2.18 2.20
CA SER A 23 -15.56 -3.58 2.61
C SER A 23 -16.88 -4.35 2.73
N GLU A 24 -18.02 -3.64 2.74
CA GLU A 24 -19.35 -4.19 3.06
C GLU A 24 -19.39 -4.88 4.43
N ASN A 25 -18.48 -4.51 5.33
CA ASN A 25 -18.39 -5.02 6.68
C ASN A 25 -18.67 -3.91 7.71
N PHE A 26 -19.93 -3.74 8.07
CA PHE A 26 -20.36 -2.70 9.01
C PHE A 26 -19.96 -2.96 10.45
N ASN A 27 -19.59 -4.21 10.78
CA ASN A 27 -19.08 -4.61 12.10
C ASN A 27 -17.57 -4.41 12.25
N LEU A 28 -16.88 -3.99 11.17
CA LEU A 28 -15.45 -3.74 11.21
C LEU A 28 -15.13 -2.56 12.13
N GLU A 29 -14.22 -2.73 13.05
CA GLU A 29 -13.69 -1.66 13.89
C GLU A 29 -12.42 -1.10 13.28
N VAL A 30 -12.43 0.18 12.93
CA VAL A 30 -11.27 0.87 12.36
C VAL A 30 -10.59 1.65 13.47
N VAL A 31 -9.34 1.30 13.73
CA VAL A 31 -8.52 1.88 14.81
C VAL A 31 -7.34 2.63 14.19
N PHE A 32 -7.08 3.83 14.68
CA PHE A 32 -5.93 4.64 14.28
C PHE A 32 -4.87 4.54 15.37
N ASP A 33 -3.98 3.56 15.25
CA ASP A 33 -2.93 3.27 16.20
C ASP A 33 -1.70 2.72 15.46
N ASN A 34 -0.51 3.05 15.95
CA ASN A 34 0.74 2.52 15.42
C ASN A 34 1.04 1.10 15.96
N ASN A 35 0.30 0.63 16.95
CA ASN A 35 0.44 -0.70 17.51
C ASN A 35 -0.52 -1.68 16.83
N ALA A 36 0.01 -2.66 16.13
CA ALA A 36 -0.82 -3.66 15.46
C ALA A 36 -1.63 -4.48 16.47
N SER A 37 -2.96 -4.48 16.32
CA SER A 37 -3.85 -5.40 17.02
C SER A 37 -4.26 -6.52 16.06
N SER A 38 -4.03 -7.76 16.43
CA SER A 38 -4.39 -8.96 15.64
C SER A 38 -5.79 -9.49 15.91
N LYS A 39 -6.69 -8.66 16.44
CA LYS A 39 -8.07 -9.08 16.74
C LYS A 39 -8.89 -9.26 15.46
N GLU A 40 -9.78 -10.23 15.45
CA GLU A 40 -10.77 -10.38 14.37
C GLU A 40 -11.66 -9.14 14.27
N ASN A 41 -12.03 -8.75 13.04
CA ASN A 41 -12.84 -7.58 12.74
C ASN A 41 -12.22 -6.22 13.13
N TYR A 42 -10.88 -6.15 13.20
CA TYR A 42 -10.16 -4.90 13.40
C TYR A 42 -9.34 -4.55 12.17
N LEU A 43 -9.35 -3.28 11.82
CA LEU A 43 -8.43 -2.70 10.84
C LEU A 43 -7.63 -1.60 11.52
N ASN A 44 -6.31 -1.78 11.58
CA ASN A 44 -5.41 -0.76 12.08
C ASN A 44 -4.91 0.12 10.94
N LEU A 45 -5.05 1.41 11.11
CA LEU A 45 -4.49 2.45 10.25
C LEU A 45 -3.49 3.29 11.05
N PRO A 46 -2.51 3.92 10.39
CA PRO A 46 -1.57 4.83 11.04
C PRO A 46 -2.28 5.95 11.79
N GLU A 47 -1.69 6.38 12.90
CA GLU A 47 -2.24 7.46 13.69
C GLU A 47 -2.11 8.82 12.99
N ILE A 48 -3.17 9.63 13.02
CA ILE A 48 -3.26 10.92 12.30
C ILE A 48 -2.32 11.97 12.90
N THR A 49 -1.98 11.86 14.19
CA THR A 49 -1.06 12.79 14.87
C THR A 49 0.33 12.87 14.22
N ASN A 50 0.73 11.84 13.50
CA ASN A 50 2.01 11.76 12.80
C ASN A 50 1.96 12.29 11.36
N LEU A 51 0.79 12.67 10.87
CA LEU A 51 0.59 13.14 9.51
C LEU A 51 0.68 14.67 9.47
N LYS A 52 1.68 15.20 8.76
CA LYS A 52 2.00 16.63 8.72
C LYS A 52 1.78 17.29 7.36
N LYS A 53 1.61 16.49 6.30
CA LYS A 53 1.49 16.96 4.93
C LYS A 53 0.22 16.42 4.30
N LEU A 54 -0.39 17.17 3.39
CA LEU A 54 -1.54 16.70 2.60
C LEU A 54 -1.30 15.34 1.97
N GLN A 55 -0.06 15.09 1.52
CA GLN A 55 0.34 13.81 0.96
C GLN A 55 0.18 12.65 1.94
N ASP A 56 0.46 12.85 3.22
CA ASP A 56 0.31 11.81 4.25
C ASP A 56 -1.16 11.40 4.40
N PHE A 57 -2.08 12.37 4.35
CA PHE A 57 -3.53 12.10 4.38
C PHE A 57 -4.01 11.38 3.11
N THR A 58 -3.51 11.76 1.93
CA THR A 58 -3.79 11.06 0.67
C THR A 58 -3.30 9.61 0.71
N ASN A 59 -2.10 9.39 1.22
CA ASN A 59 -1.53 8.06 1.38
C ASN A 59 -2.33 7.22 2.39
N LEU A 60 -2.74 7.81 3.52
CA LEU A 60 -3.58 7.14 4.50
C LEU A 60 -4.93 6.75 3.90
N ARG A 61 -5.53 7.63 3.10
CA ARG A 61 -6.79 7.34 2.43
C ARG A 61 -6.63 6.20 1.42
N ALA A 62 -5.59 6.23 0.59
CA ALA A 62 -5.30 5.16 -0.34
C ALA A 62 -5.03 3.81 0.35
N GLN A 63 -4.33 3.84 1.48
CA GLN A 63 -4.10 2.65 2.31
C GLN A 63 -5.42 2.10 2.88
N ALA A 64 -6.27 2.97 3.42
CA ALA A 64 -7.57 2.58 3.96
C ALA A 64 -8.47 1.96 2.88
N ASP A 65 -8.52 2.56 1.68
CA ASP A 65 -9.24 2.02 0.53
C ASP A 65 -8.71 0.65 0.12
N SER A 66 -7.39 0.50 0.03
CA SER A 66 -6.73 -0.77 -0.33
C SER A 66 -7.05 -1.89 0.66
N GLU A 67 -6.98 -1.62 1.97
CA GLU A 67 -7.32 -2.61 3.00
C GLU A 67 -8.81 -2.97 2.99
N ALA A 68 -9.70 -2.00 2.78
CA ALA A 68 -11.12 -2.27 2.62
C ALA A 68 -11.41 -3.19 1.42
N LEU A 69 -10.75 -2.95 0.29
CA LEU A 69 -10.85 -3.79 -0.90
C LEU A 69 -10.26 -5.19 -0.69
N LYS A 70 -9.17 -5.30 0.07
CA LYS A 70 -8.59 -6.58 0.47
C LYS A 70 -9.61 -7.41 1.25
N ILE A 71 -10.26 -6.80 2.27
CA ILE A 71 -11.31 -7.45 3.06
C ILE A 71 -12.44 -7.95 2.15
N LYS A 72 -12.89 -7.13 1.20
CA LYS A 72 -14.01 -7.45 0.33
C LYS A 72 -13.70 -8.53 -0.72
N TYR A 73 -12.55 -8.46 -1.35
CA TYR A 73 -12.25 -9.23 -2.56
C TYR A 73 -11.24 -10.36 -2.38
N THR A 74 -10.69 -10.57 -1.17
CA THR A 74 -9.73 -11.63 -0.92
C THR A 74 -10.33 -12.76 -0.08
N ASN A 75 -10.42 -13.94 -0.68
CA ASN A 75 -10.70 -15.18 0.04
C ASN A 75 -9.37 -15.79 0.52
N LYS A 76 -9.15 -15.78 1.82
CA LYS A 76 -7.92 -16.28 2.46
C LYS A 76 -7.60 -17.73 2.10
N LYS A 77 -8.61 -18.61 1.96
CA LYS A 77 -8.39 -20.02 1.62
C LYS A 77 -7.87 -20.18 0.20
N ILE A 78 -8.42 -19.38 -0.75
CA ILE A 78 -7.95 -19.37 -2.15
C ILE A 78 -6.54 -18.81 -2.21
N TYR A 79 -6.26 -17.71 -1.49
CA TYR A 79 -4.94 -17.08 -1.42
C TYR A 79 -3.88 -18.09 -0.97
N LEU A 80 -4.07 -18.71 0.19
CA LEU A 80 -3.10 -19.67 0.75
C LEU A 80 -2.93 -20.94 -0.10
N LYS A 81 -3.99 -21.39 -0.78
CA LYS A 81 -3.92 -22.55 -1.65
C LYS A 81 -2.97 -22.35 -2.85
N ASN A 82 -2.92 -21.14 -3.36
CA ASN A 82 -2.17 -20.81 -4.58
C ASN A 82 -0.85 -20.06 -4.29
N GLU A 83 -0.53 -19.78 -3.02
CA GLU A 83 0.68 -19.08 -2.63
C GLU A 83 1.93 -19.90 -3.03
N PRO A 84 2.88 -19.32 -3.82
CA PRO A 84 4.09 -20.03 -4.21
C PRO A 84 5.06 -20.19 -3.05
N GLN A 85 6.05 -21.09 -3.20
CA GLN A 85 7.10 -21.27 -2.21
C GLN A 85 8.24 -20.26 -2.42
N GLY A 86 8.95 -19.90 -1.34
CA GLY A 86 10.06 -18.94 -1.35
C GLY A 86 9.64 -17.52 -1.00
N SER A 87 10.49 -16.78 -0.29
CA SER A 87 10.19 -15.44 0.24
C SER A 87 9.94 -14.42 -0.88
N VAL A 88 10.80 -14.41 -1.89
CA VAL A 88 10.64 -13.51 -3.05
C VAL A 88 9.36 -13.83 -3.82
N ALA A 89 9.08 -15.11 -4.07
CA ALA A 89 7.88 -15.53 -4.79
C ALA A 89 6.60 -15.14 -4.04
N LYS A 90 6.56 -15.30 -2.73
CA LYS A 90 5.45 -14.85 -1.87
C LYS A 90 5.25 -13.34 -1.95
N THR A 91 6.32 -12.56 -1.90
CA THR A 91 6.25 -11.10 -2.04
C THR A 91 5.66 -10.67 -3.39
N LEU A 92 6.09 -11.31 -4.49
CA LEU A 92 5.53 -11.01 -5.81
C LEU A 92 4.05 -11.40 -5.91
N TYR A 93 3.68 -12.54 -5.32
CA TYR A 93 2.30 -12.99 -5.28
C TYR A 93 1.40 -12.05 -4.47
N GLU A 94 1.87 -11.58 -3.31
CA GLU A 94 1.18 -10.58 -2.50
C GLU A 94 0.96 -9.26 -3.27
N ILE A 95 1.99 -8.78 -3.98
CA ILE A 95 1.90 -7.59 -4.84
C ILE A 95 0.84 -7.77 -5.93
N ALA A 96 0.84 -8.92 -6.62
CA ALA A 96 -0.13 -9.18 -7.68
C ALA A 96 -1.57 -9.25 -7.13
N GLU A 97 -1.78 -9.91 -6.00
CA GLU A 97 -3.09 -9.99 -5.34
C GLU A 97 -3.58 -8.61 -4.88
N LYS A 98 -2.68 -7.78 -4.34
CA LYS A 98 -2.96 -6.39 -3.99
C LYS A 98 -3.44 -5.60 -5.21
N ILE A 99 -2.73 -5.70 -6.32
CA ILE A 99 -3.08 -5.04 -7.57
C ILE A 99 -4.44 -5.53 -8.10
N ARG A 100 -4.74 -6.83 -7.96
CA ARG A 100 -6.02 -7.41 -8.35
C ARG A 100 -7.20 -6.75 -7.64
N TYR A 101 -7.21 -6.76 -6.30
CA TYR A 101 -8.36 -6.21 -5.57
C TYR A 101 -8.44 -4.68 -5.69
N GLU A 102 -7.32 -3.98 -5.75
CA GLU A 102 -7.29 -2.54 -6.02
C GLU A 102 -7.84 -2.20 -7.41
N LYS A 103 -7.53 -3.02 -8.43
CA LYS A 103 -8.06 -2.83 -9.78
C LYS A 103 -9.55 -3.07 -9.87
N ILE A 104 -10.08 -4.10 -9.20
CA ILE A 104 -11.52 -4.35 -9.12
C ILE A 104 -12.24 -3.16 -8.49
N GLY A 105 -11.75 -2.67 -7.34
CA GLY A 105 -12.31 -1.50 -6.67
C GLY A 105 -12.22 -0.23 -7.50
N SER A 106 -11.10 -0.01 -8.16
CA SER A 106 -10.86 1.16 -9.03
C SER A 106 -11.75 1.18 -10.27
N ASN A 107 -12.17 0.01 -10.77
CA ASN A 107 -13.12 -0.07 -11.88
C ASN A 107 -14.55 0.29 -11.45
N ARG A 108 -14.86 0.15 -10.16
CA ARG A 108 -16.21 0.39 -9.60
C ARG A 108 -16.33 1.76 -8.94
N LEU A 109 -15.25 2.26 -8.32
CA LEU A 109 -15.23 3.46 -7.50
C LEU A 109 -14.15 4.44 -7.97
N LYS A 110 -14.57 5.52 -8.61
CA LYS A 110 -13.67 6.53 -9.20
C LYS A 110 -12.79 7.22 -8.15
N GLY A 111 -13.36 7.55 -6.96
CA GLY A 111 -12.62 8.14 -5.85
C GLY A 111 -11.49 7.23 -5.36
N VAL A 112 -11.77 5.95 -5.17
CA VAL A 112 -10.78 4.92 -4.81
C VAL A 112 -9.66 4.83 -5.85
N LYS A 113 -10.01 4.83 -7.15
CA LYS A 113 -9.02 4.86 -8.24
C LYS A 113 -8.09 6.05 -8.11
N ASN A 114 -8.65 7.25 -7.91
CA ASN A 114 -7.88 8.49 -7.80
C ASN A 114 -6.93 8.43 -6.60
N ASN A 115 -7.40 8.00 -5.44
CA ASN A 115 -6.58 7.88 -4.23
C ASN A 115 -5.40 6.92 -4.42
N ILE A 116 -5.68 5.73 -4.97
CA ILE A 116 -4.65 4.71 -5.21
C ILE A 116 -3.63 5.20 -6.24
N VAL A 117 -4.07 5.72 -7.38
CA VAL A 117 -3.17 6.19 -8.44
C VAL A 117 -2.29 7.33 -7.94
N GLN A 118 -2.88 8.33 -7.28
CA GLN A 118 -2.14 9.47 -6.75
C GLN A 118 -1.10 9.06 -5.71
N SER A 119 -1.45 8.17 -4.79
CA SER A 119 -0.51 7.67 -3.77
C SER A 119 0.70 6.98 -4.41
N TYR A 120 0.48 6.16 -5.45
CA TYR A 120 1.58 5.48 -6.15
C TYR A 120 2.41 6.41 -7.02
N GLU A 121 1.80 7.37 -7.73
CA GLU A 121 2.55 8.39 -8.49
C GLU A 121 3.47 9.19 -7.57
N GLU A 122 3.00 9.59 -6.38
CA GLU A 122 3.82 10.30 -5.40
C GLU A 122 4.94 9.43 -4.79
N LYS A 123 4.65 8.16 -4.47
CA LYS A 123 5.66 7.20 -4.00
C LYS A 123 6.88 7.17 -4.95
N PHE A 124 6.62 7.21 -6.25
CA PHE A 124 7.68 7.12 -7.26
C PHE A 124 8.29 8.45 -7.69
N LYS A 125 7.63 9.60 -7.43
CA LYS A 125 8.23 10.92 -7.69
C LYS A 125 9.50 11.16 -6.89
N ASN A 126 9.50 10.72 -5.63
CA ASN A 126 10.56 11.01 -4.68
C ASN A 126 11.72 10.01 -4.72
N LYS A 127 11.69 9.05 -5.65
CA LYS A 127 12.75 8.07 -5.76
C LYS A 127 14.02 8.70 -6.35
N LYS A 128 15.13 8.57 -5.62
CA LYS A 128 16.45 9.08 -6.04
C LYS A 128 17.09 8.10 -7.04
N ILE A 129 17.17 8.49 -8.30
CA ILE A 129 17.78 7.69 -9.39
C ILE A 129 19.29 7.51 -9.16
N GLU A 130 19.94 8.47 -8.53
CA GLU A 130 21.38 8.50 -8.31
C GLU A 130 21.92 7.30 -7.54
N ASN A 131 21.06 6.65 -6.74
CA ASN A 131 21.39 5.46 -5.96
C ASN A 131 21.24 4.15 -6.76
N ILE A 132 20.72 4.21 -7.99
CA ILE A 132 20.44 3.04 -8.82
C ILE A 132 21.47 2.97 -9.93
N LYS A 133 22.48 2.14 -9.79
CA LYS A 133 23.58 1.99 -10.75
C LYS A 133 23.59 0.63 -11.45
N ILE A 134 23.15 -0.41 -10.75
CA ILE A 134 23.15 -1.79 -11.21
C ILE A 134 21.80 -2.47 -10.90
N GLU A 135 21.55 -3.62 -11.52
CA GLU A 135 20.34 -4.42 -11.30
C GLU A 135 20.14 -4.78 -9.82
N ALA A 136 21.23 -5.09 -9.10
CA ALA A 136 21.18 -5.43 -7.67
C ALA A 136 20.66 -4.26 -6.78
N ASP A 137 20.73 -3.03 -7.25
CA ASP A 137 20.20 -1.86 -6.53
C ASP A 137 18.67 -1.75 -6.65
N VAL A 138 18.05 -2.58 -7.50
CA VAL A 138 16.61 -2.55 -7.76
C VAL A 138 16.00 -3.89 -7.37
N PRO A 139 15.32 -3.97 -6.21
CA PRO A 139 14.59 -5.16 -5.86
C PRO A 139 13.58 -5.55 -6.94
N ILE A 140 13.59 -6.81 -7.34
CA ILE A 140 12.67 -7.31 -8.36
C ILE A 140 11.20 -7.06 -8.00
N ALA A 141 10.87 -7.13 -6.72
CA ALA A 141 9.52 -6.87 -6.21
C ALA A 141 9.03 -5.46 -6.59
N GLU A 142 9.91 -4.47 -6.50
CA GLU A 142 9.58 -3.10 -6.88
C GLU A 142 9.37 -2.94 -8.39
N ALA A 143 10.27 -3.51 -9.17
CA ALA A 143 10.13 -3.49 -10.62
C ALA A 143 8.88 -4.26 -11.10
N PHE A 144 8.56 -5.37 -10.46
CA PHE A 144 7.35 -6.16 -10.71
C PHE A 144 6.08 -5.37 -10.37
N GLU A 145 6.05 -4.69 -9.21
CA GLU A 145 4.95 -3.82 -8.84
C GLU A 145 4.73 -2.72 -9.89
N LEU A 146 5.80 -2.04 -10.30
CA LEU A 146 5.76 -1.01 -11.34
C LEU A 146 5.25 -1.55 -12.68
N TYR A 147 5.72 -2.73 -13.09
CA TYR A 147 5.33 -3.36 -14.35
C TYR A 147 3.82 -3.65 -14.37
N LEU A 148 3.30 -4.29 -13.33
CA LEU A 148 1.88 -4.60 -13.21
C LEU A 148 1.01 -3.35 -13.06
N ARG A 149 1.45 -2.37 -12.25
CA ARG A 149 0.71 -1.11 -12.09
C ARG A 149 0.66 -0.28 -13.34
N ASN A 150 1.72 -0.29 -14.14
CA ASN A 150 1.70 0.37 -15.44
C ASN A 150 0.65 -0.27 -16.37
N HIS A 151 0.53 -1.60 -16.36
CA HIS A 151 -0.47 -2.32 -17.14
C HIS A 151 -1.91 -2.04 -16.65
N PHE A 152 -2.18 -2.24 -15.36
CA PHE A 152 -3.53 -2.19 -14.82
C PHE A 152 -4.06 -0.77 -14.58
N PHE A 153 -3.20 0.17 -14.20
CA PHE A 153 -3.60 1.53 -13.81
C PHE A 153 -3.10 2.63 -14.75
N ASN A 154 -2.26 2.28 -15.73
CA ASN A 154 -1.64 3.22 -16.65
C ASN A 154 -0.94 4.38 -15.91
N ILE A 155 -0.20 4.05 -14.84
CA ILE A 155 0.52 5.04 -14.02
C ILE A 155 1.55 5.77 -14.87
N LYS A 156 1.60 7.09 -14.75
CA LYS A 156 2.56 7.92 -15.47
C LYS A 156 4.00 7.58 -15.06
N GLN A 157 4.77 7.11 -16.02
CA GLN A 157 6.18 6.82 -15.80
C GLN A 157 7.01 8.10 -15.84
N ASN A 158 7.78 8.33 -14.80
CA ASN A 158 8.85 9.32 -14.76
C ASN A 158 10.22 8.69 -15.10
N ASN A 159 11.29 9.49 -15.09
CA ASN A 159 12.63 8.99 -15.40
C ASN A 159 13.10 7.91 -14.39
N ALA A 160 12.73 8.05 -13.11
CA ALA A 160 13.10 7.08 -12.08
C ALA A 160 12.42 5.72 -12.32
N THR A 161 11.11 5.71 -12.59
CA THR A 161 10.37 4.48 -12.83
C THR A 161 10.81 3.79 -14.14
N LYS A 162 11.11 4.57 -15.19
CA LYS A 162 11.67 4.03 -16.44
C LYS A 162 13.03 3.37 -16.19
N HIS A 163 13.86 3.99 -15.37
CA HIS A 163 15.19 3.48 -15.05
C HIS A 163 15.09 2.18 -14.23
N VAL A 164 14.23 2.13 -13.21
CA VAL A 164 13.94 0.92 -12.44
C VAL A 164 13.47 -0.23 -13.35
N LEU A 165 12.49 0.04 -14.22
CA LEU A 165 11.98 -0.97 -15.13
C LEU A 165 13.00 -1.42 -16.18
N SER A 166 13.95 -0.58 -16.59
CA SER A 166 14.91 -0.91 -17.65
C SER A 166 15.75 -2.16 -17.33
N TYR A 167 16.06 -2.41 -16.07
CA TYR A 167 16.81 -3.59 -15.62
C TYR A 167 16.01 -4.90 -15.77
N TRP A 168 14.72 -4.89 -15.46
CA TRP A 168 13.88 -6.08 -15.38
C TRP A 168 12.93 -6.25 -16.57
N LYS A 169 12.81 -5.22 -17.41
CA LYS A 169 11.82 -5.20 -18.51
C LYS A 169 11.95 -6.37 -19.46
N SER A 170 13.15 -6.74 -19.84
CA SER A 170 13.39 -7.86 -20.75
C SER A 170 12.88 -9.18 -20.18
N LEU A 171 13.13 -9.42 -18.88
CA LEU A 171 12.65 -10.60 -18.16
C LEU A 171 11.12 -10.63 -18.11
N PHE A 172 10.50 -9.50 -17.76
CA PHE A 172 9.04 -9.40 -17.65
C PHE A 172 8.36 -9.46 -19.01
N ASP A 173 8.88 -8.80 -20.03
CA ASP A 173 8.31 -8.88 -21.39
C ASP A 173 8.35 -10.30 -21.93
N LYS A 174 9.40 -11.06 -21.65
CA LYS A 174 9.52 -12.47 -22.06
C LYS A 174 8.50 -13.38 -21.36
N ASN A 175 8.33 -13.22 -20.04
CA ASN A 175 7.59 -14.17 -19.21
C ASN A 175 6.15 -13.75 -18.92
N LEU A 176 5.86 -12.43 -18.81
CA LEU A 176 4.56 -11.95 -18.36
C LEU A 176 3.72 -11.34 -19.49
N LYS A 177 4.34 -10.68 -20.49
CA LYS A 177 3.62 -9.89 -21.48
C LYS A 177 2.46 -10.61 -22.14
N ASN A 178 2.66 -11.86 -22.54
CA ASN A 178 1.65 -12.67 -23.21
C ASN A 178 0.50 -13.12 -22.29
N LYS A 179 0.68 -13.02 -20.97
CA LYS A 179 -0.30 -13.41 -19.96
C LYS A 179 -1.09 -12.23 -19.36
N MET A 180 -0.71 -10.99 -19.67
CA MET A 180 -1.39 -9.80 -19.13
C MET A 180 -2.87 -9.78 -19.53
N GLY A 181 -3.22 -10.12 -20.78
CA GLY A 181 -4.61 -10.20 -21.20
C GLY A 181 -5.40 -11.31 -20.47
N GLU A 182 -4.77 -12.44 -20.14
CA GLU A 182 -5.42 -13.47 -19.32
C GLU A 182 -5.67 -12.98 -17.89
N LEU A 183 -4.73 -12.24 -17.30
CA LEU A 183 -4.91 -11.62 -15.99
C LEU A 183 -6.05 -10.59 -16.00
N ASP A 184 -6.18 -9.76 -17.03
CA ASP A 184 -7.30 -8.81 -17.19
C ASP A 184 -8.66 -9.53 -17.17
N HIS A 185 -8.78 -10.65 -17.85
CA HIS A 185 -10.02 -11.41 -17.93
C HIS A 185 -10.37 -12.19 -16.67
N CYS A 186 -9.41 -12.45 -15.78
CA CYS A 186 -9.66 -13.23 -14.58
C CYS A 186 -9.62 -12.42 -13.27
N LEU A 187 -9.59 -11.08 -13.33
CA LEU A 187 -9.59 -10.21 -12.16
C LEU A 187 -10.65 -10.57 -11.11
N GLU A 188 -11.90 -10.79 -11.55
CA GLU A 188 -13.02 -11.12 -10.67
C GLU A 188 -12.99 -12.58 -10.18
N ASN A 189 -12.21 -13.45 -10.82
CA ASN A 189 -12.04 -14.84 -10.41
C ASN A 189 -10.72 -15.04 -9.71
N GLN A 190 -10.70 -14.84 -8.37
CA GLN A 190 -9.48 -14.93 -7.57
C GLN A 190 -8.73 -16.26 -7.78
N ASN A 191 -9.44 -17.40 -7.81
CA ASN A 191 -8.73 -18.69 -7.93
C ASN A 191 -7.98 -18.80 -9.26
N LYS A 192 -8.59 -18.38 -10.37
CA LYS A 192 -7.94 -18.39 -11.68
C LYS A 192 -6.80 -17.37 -11.75
N PHE A 193 -7.02 -16.15 -11.25
CA PHE A 193 -6.01 -15.12 -11.19
C PHE A 193 -4.78 -15.60 -10.39
N SER A 194 -5.01 -16.13 -9.21
CA SER A 194 -3.97 -16.63 -8.32
C SER A 194 -3.17 -17.78 -8.94
N GLN A 195 -3.81 -18.70 -9.65
CA GLN A 195 -3.12 -19.77 -10.38
C GLN A 195 -2.22 -19.21 -11.48
N VAL A 196 -2.75 -18.33 -12.33
CA VAL A 196 -1.96 -17.70 -13.40
C VAL A 196 -0.76 -16.94 -12.86
N VAL A 197 -0.95 -16.18 -11.77
CA VAL A 197 0.14 -15.45 -11.12
C VAL A 197 1.19 -16.40 -10.55
N SER A 198 0.79 -17.47 -9.85
CA SER A 198 1.74 -18.45 -9.30
C SER A 198 2.55 -19.12 -10.41
N ASP A 199 1.91 -19.51 -11.51
CA ASP A 199 2.62 -20.10 -12.66
C ASP A 199 3.60 -19.11 -13.29
N LEU A 200 3.22 -17.82 -13.39
CA LEU A 200 4.10 -16.78 -13.92
C LEU A 200 5.32 -16.56 -13.02
N ILE A 201 5.13 -16.51 -11.69
CA ILE A 201 6.20 -16.32 -10.72
C ILE A 201 7.14 -17.52 -10.75
N ASN A 202 6.62 -18.73 -10.76
CA ASN A 202 7.44 -19.96 -10.86
C ASN A 202 8.28 -20.01 -12.15
N ASN A 203 7.74 -19.48 -13.27
CA ASN A 203 8.46 -19.42 -14.54
C ASN A 203 9.54 -18.33 -14.60
N LEU A 204 9.54 -17.37 -13.66
CA LEU A 204 10.61 -16.38 -13.57
C LEU A 204 11.95 -16.97 -13.14
N ASN A 205 11.97 -18.25 -12.67
CA ASN A 205 13.17 -19.03 -12.30
C ASN A 205 14.17 -18.17 -11.51
N PHE A 206 13.72 -17.66 -10.35
CA PHE A 206 14.66 -17.05 -9.42
C PHE A 206 15.58 -18.16 -8.93
N GLU A 207 16.82 -18.19 -9.42
CA GLU A 207 17.86 -18.90 -8.71
C GLU A 207 17.93 -18.25 -7.33
N GLU A 208 17.27 -18.88 -6.36
CA GLU A 208 17.47 -18.55 -4.96
C GLU A 208 18.97 -18.61 -4.72
N SER A 209 19.57 -17.45 -4.57
CA SER A 209 20.93 -17.33 -4.06
C SER A 209 20.89 -17.90 -2.65
N LYS A 210 21.13 -19.21 -2.53
CA LYS A 210 21.14 -20.01 -1.28
C LYS A 210 22.14 -19.51 -0.24
N SER A 211 22.67 -18.29 -0.39
CA SER A 211 23.83 -17.83 0.38
C SER A 211 23.52 -16.72 1.42
N LYS A 212 22.25 -16.33 1.66
CA LYS A 212 21.98 -15.31 2.70
C LYS A 212 20.87 -15.60 3.71
N GLU A 213 20.03 -16.61 3.52
CA GLU A 213 18.95 -16.93 4.48
C GLU A 213 19.42 -17.69 5.73
N ASN A 214 20.67 -18.19 5.77
CA ASN A 214 21.20 -18.90 6.95
C ASN A 214 21.83 -18.01 8.02
N GLU A 215 21.91 -16.70 7.85
CA GLU A 215 22.52 -15.80 8.85
C GLU A 215 21.50 -14.97 9.63
N GLU A 216 20.29 -14.72 9.12
CA GLU A 216 19.29 -13.92 9.85
C GLU A 216 18.43 -14.73 10.83
N GLU A 217 18.18 -16.02 10.59
CA GLU A 217 17.41 -16.89 11.50
C GLU A 217 18.19 -17.29 12.79
N LYS A 218 19.50 -17.01 12.86
CA LYS A 218 20.32 -17.31 14.05
C LYS A 218 20.54 -16.15 15.00
N THR A 219 20.04 -14.94 14.69
CA THR A 219 20.28 -13.77 15.53
C THR A 219 19.11 -13.39 16.43
N GLU A 220 17.91 -13.95 16.25
CA GLU A 220 16.73 -13.63 17.09
C GLU A 220 16.54 -14.48 18.34
N THR A 221 17.43 -15.47 18.62
CA THR A 221 17.26 -16.35 19.79
C THR A 221 18.31 -16.18 20.88
N LYS A 222 19.07 -15.08 20.91
CA LYS A 222 19.99 -14.80 22.04
C LYS A 222 20.09 -13.32 22.33
N ASN A 223 19.14 -12.77 23.03
CA ASN A 223 19.32 -11.63 23.95
C ASN A 223 18.09 -11.39 24.83
N GLU A 224 17.81 -12.35 25.69
CA GLU A 224 17.22 -12.07 27.00
C GLU A 224 18.32 -12.26 28.04
N ASN A 225 18.58 -11.23 28.78
CA ASN A 225 19.36 -11.04 30.01
C ASN A 225 20.59 -10.15 29.85
N ASN A 226 20.38 -8.87 30.12
CA ASN A 226 21.05 -8.23 31.25
C ASN A 226 20.52 -6.80 31.46
N ALA A 227 20.01 -6.65 32.65
CA ALA A 227 19.58 -5.38 33.22
C ALA A 227 20.76 -4.53 33.66
N SER A 228 20.50 -3.26 33.81
CA SER A 228 21.05 -2.29 34.77
C SER A 228 22.12 -1.30 34.31
N ASN A 229 21.68 -0.09 34.45
CA ASN A 229 22.34 1.09 35.09
C ASN A 229 22.98 2.21 34.27
N ASN A 230 22.31 3.34 34.49
CA ASN A 230 22.87 4.70 34.76
C ASN A 230 23.47 5.53 33.60
N ASN A 231 22.95 6.64 33.29
CA ASN A 231 23.01 7.95 33.93
C ASN A 231 22.68 9.12 33.01
N GLU A 232 21.97 10.03 33.57
CA GLU A 232 21.67 11.39 33.15
C GLU A 232 22.78 12.12 32.38
N LYS A 233 22.38 12.92 31.38
CA LYS A 233 22.72 14.36 31.38
C LYS A 233 21.88 15.13 30.37
N ASN A 234 21.21 16.13 30.92
CA ASN A 234 20.59 17.30 30.29
C ASN A 234 21.37 17.88 29.12
N ASN A 235 20.68 18.27 28.08
CA ASN A 235 20.91 19.60 27.50
C ASN A 235 19.66 20.20 26.89
N ASP A 236 19.26 21.26 27.50
CA ASP A 236 18.29 22.26 27.18
C ASP A 236 18.65 22.95 25.86
N SER A 237 17.74 23.04 24.91
CA SER A 237 17.75 24.05 23.85
C SER A 237 16.36 24.27 23.33
N GLN A 238 15.77 25.36 23.80
CA GLN A 238 14.60 26.00 23.26
C GLN A 238 14.66 26.11 21.75
N LYS A 239 13.62 25.66 21.07
CA LYS A 239 13.24 26.15 19.74
C LYS A 239 11.72 26.35 19.66
N GLN A 240 11.39 27.58 19.37
CA GLN A 240 10.12 28.21 19.26
C GLN A 240 9.06 27.40 18.50
N GLU A 241 7.85 27.48 19.04
CA GLU A 241 6.57 27.18 18.42
C GLU A 241 6.32 28.09 17.22
N GLU A 242 6.47 27.55 16.03
CA GLU A 242 5.83 28.04 14.81
C GLU A 242 5.30 26.80 14.06
N GLY A 243 4.15 26.27 14.44
CA GLY A 243 3.66 25.03 13.86
C GLY A 243 2.13 24.87 13.78
N ASP A 244 1.37 25.76 14.41
CA ASP A 244 -0.06 25.49 14.65
C ASP A 244 -0.99 25.87 13.47
N SER A 245 -0.63 26.83 12.62
CA SER A 245 -1.48 27.27 11.51
C SER A 245 -1.33 26.46 10.23
N SER A 246 -0.21 25.77 10.06
CA SER A 246 0.08 24.96 8.88
C SER A 246 -0.66 23.61 8.90
N ASP A 247 -0.76 22.99 10.06
CA ASP A 247 -1.38 21.66 10.22
C ASP A 247 -2.92 21.72 10.05
N ASN A 248 -3.55 22.82 10.50
CA ASN A 248 -4.97 23.02 10.30
C ASN A 248 -5.36 23.15 8.83
N ASN A 249 -4.59 23.92 8.05
CA ASN A 249 -4.83 24.08 6.62
C ASN A 249 -4.69 22.75 5.84
N VAL A 250 -3.76 21.91 6.26
CA VAL A 250 -3.53 20.59 5.64
C VAL A 250 -4.69 19.64 5.94
N LEU A 251 -5.18 19.64 7.18
CA LEU A 251 -6.32 18.81 7.59
C LEU A 251 -7.63 19.26 6.91
N GLU A 252 -7.87 20.57 6.83
CA GLU A 252 -9.04 21.13 6.18
C GLU A 252 -9.05 20.80 4.69
N SER A 253 -7.93 20.98 4.01
CA SER A 253 -7.76 20.60 2.60
C SER A 253 -7.96 19.10 2.36
N ALA A 254 -7.47 18.24 3.26
CA ALA A 254 -7.67 16.80 3.18
C ALA A 254 -9.15 16.41 3.39
N PHE A 255 -9.85 17.13 4.30
CA PHE A 255 -11.27 16.91 4.55
C PHE A 255 -12.14 17.39 3.38
N GLU A 256 -11.82 18.53 2.77
CA GLU A 256 -12.49 19.03 1.57
C GLU A 256 -12.35 18.04 0.41
N THR A 257 -11.15 17.52 0.16
CA THR A 257 -10.90 16.53 -0.88
C THR A 257 -11.74 15.26 -0.68
N LEU A 258 -11.92 14.82 0.56
CA LEU A 258 -12.80 13.69 0.89
C LEU A 258 -14.28 14.00 0.64
N SER A 259 -14.72 15.21 0.99
CA SER A 259 -16.12 15.62 0.82
C SER A 259 -16.50 15.83 -0.64
N GLU A 260 -15.59 16.36 -1.47
CA GLU A 260 -15.78 16.52 -2.91
C GLU A 260 -15.88 15.16 -3.62
N ASN A 261 -15.02 14.20 -3.29
CA ASN A 261 -15.09 12.86 -3.85
C ASN A 261 -16.41 12.16 -3.51
N ASN A 262 -16.94 12.34 -2.31
CA ASN A 262 -18.24 11.78 -1.90
C ASN A 262 -19.43 12.47 -2.60
N SER A 263 -19.34 13.78 -2.89
CA SER A 263 -20.40 14.52 -3.60
C SER A 263 -20.47 14.15 -5.09
N ILE A 264 -19.35 13.83 -5.71
CA ILE A 264 -19.29 13.37 -7.10
C ILE A 264 -19.94 11.99 -7.24
N GLU A 265 -19.69 11.06 -6.32
CA GLU A 265 -20.30 9.73 -6.31
C GLU A 265 -21.84 9.77 -6.12
N GLN A 266 -22.36 10.74 -5.37
CA GLN A 266 -23.81 10.90 -5.16
C GLN A 266 -24.53 11.52 -6.38
N ASN A 267 -23.84 12.29 -7.20
CA ASN A 267 -24.44 12.91 -8.39
C ASN A 267 -24.46 11.95 -9.60
N GLU A 268 -23.49 11.06 -9.74
CA GLU A 268 -23.48 10.05 -10.82
C GLU A 268 -24.56 8.96 -10.63
N GLY A 269 -25.13 8.79 -9.44
CA GLY A 269 -26.23 7.84 -9.15
C GLY A 269 -27.64 8.38 -9.42
N LYS A 270 -27.80 9.62 -9.90
CA LYS A 270 -29.11 10.25 -10.17
C LYS A 270 -29.48 10.42 -11.63
N GLU A 271 -28.60 10.05 -12.56
CA GLU A 271 -28.90 10.03 -14.00
C GLU A 271 -29.04 8.58 -14.49
N ILE A 272 -30.14 7.94 -14.17
CA ILE A 272 -30.76 6.84 -14.94
C ILE A 272 -32.29 6.95 -14.76
#